data_08b8f11f7087028eb5040dd2dae10027
#
_entry.id   08b8f11f7087028eb5040dd2dae10027
#
_cell.length_a   1.000
_cell.length_b   1.000
_cell.length_c   1.000
_cell.angle_alpha   90.00
_cell.angle_beta   90.00
_cell.angle_gamma   90.00
#
_symmetry.space_group_name_H-M   'P 1'
#
loop_
_entity.id
_entity.type
_entity.pdbx_description
1 polymer ?
#
loop_
_entity_poly.entity_id
_entity_poly.type
_entity_poly.pdbx_seq_one_letter_code
_entity_poly.pdbx_strand_id
1 'polypeptide(L)'
;MKRTLFLLLALGLCACGRYGGVPAAYHPLLDAALADCPRADSLRALLHETPRAEREGMAYLLVWMPRGDRDTMRLDLLRENVAYAYRARAEYPWTQALPDSIFLNEVLPYAAVDEVRDSWRPDFYARFGRRVAGCRDLREALDAVNRSIVAEVEVEYNTAREKTNQSPAESMRQHMASCTGLSVLLVDALRAAGIPARFAGTPAWHDDRGNHSWVEVWIDGEWHFTEYYCPPALDAAWFLPDAGRAPEGDPAHAVYAVSFRPTGGYFPMVWSERSREVHGVDVSRRYRDLYASQVEERLAAGTHVEVGFRMFRDRRHAVQSADRVAANVDVFCGDEQMGGGRTAGPRQDMNDVLRFLLEKGKTYTFRYENARGELTEVTAEVGGEPVTVTGYME
;
A
#
# COMPACT_ATOMS: atom_id res chain seq x y z
N MET A 1 -7.59 -22.60 57.94
CA MET A 1 -8.13 -21.85 56.76
C MET A 1 -7.64 -20.39 56.60
N LYS A 2 -6.53 -19.95 57.21
CA LYS A 2 -6.04 -18.56 57.10
C LYS A 2 -4.66 -18.39 56.39
N ARG A 3 -4.04 -19.49 55.95
CA ARG A 3 -2.71 -19.44 55.29
C ARG A 3 -2.74 -19.47 53.74
N THR A 4 -3.86 -19.90 53.13
CA THR A 4 -3.99 -19.99 51.65
C THR A 4 -4.38 -18.69 50.98
N LEU A 5 -4.97 -17.73 51.74
CA LEU A 5 -5.38 -16.42 51.21
C LEU A 5 -4.22 -15.43 51.02
N PHE A 6 -3.15 -15.58 51.80
CA PHE A 6 -1.96 -14.70 51.70
C PHE A 6 -1.04 -15.02 50.50
N LEU A 7 -1.04 -16.27 50.01
CA LEU A 7 -0.21 -16.65 48.86
C LEU A 7 -0.78 -16.16 47.51
N LEU A 8 -2.12 -16.07 47.38
CA LEU A 8 -2.77 -15.53 46.20
C LEU A 8 -2.64 -14.01 46.06
N LEU A 9 -2.55 -13.29 47.21
CA LEU A 9 -2.35 -11.84 47.20
C LEU A 9 -0.89 -11.45 46.86
N ALA A 10 0.07 -12.29 47.18
CA ALA A 10 1.50 -12.05 46.89
C ALA A 10 1.82 -12.27 45.40
N LEU A 11 1.14 -13.20 44.71
CA LEU A 11 1.27 -13.43 43.26
C LEU A 11 0.66 -12.29 42.46
N GLY A 12 -0.42 -11.66 42.93
CA GLY A 12 -1.03 -10.49 42.29
C GLY A 12 -0.20 -9.21 42.36
N LEU A 13 0.59 -9.04 43.46
CA LEU A 13 1.46 -7.86 43.65
C LEU A 13 2.76 -7.93 42.86
N CYS A 14 3.28 -9.12 42.53
CA CYS A 14 4.46 -9.25 41.68
C CYS A 14 4.16 -8.99 40.18
N ALA A 15 2.93 -9.19 39.69
CA ALA A 15 2.55 -8.92 38.30
C ALA A 15 2.47 -7.41 38.00
N CYS A 16 2.16 -6.57 38.96
CA CYS A 16 2.07 -5.11 38.81
C CYS A 16 3.41 -4.40 38.59
N GLY A 17 4.55 -5.03 38.96
CA GLY A 17 5.89 -4.43 38.85
C GLY A 17 6.62 -4.72 37.53
N ARG A 18 6.27 -5.81 36.83
CA ARG A 18 7.06 -6.31 35.72
C ARG A 18 6.96 -5.46 34.43
N TYR A 19 5.81 -4.84 34.20
CA TYR A 19 5.53 -4.00 33.00
C TYR A 19 4.91 -2.65 33.45
N GLY A 20 5.52 -1.99 34.43
CA GLY A 20 4.99 -0.73 34.97
C GLY A 20 4.78 0.34 33.90
N GLY A 21 3.54 0.87 33.82
CA GLY A 21 3.15 1.88 32.80
C GLY A 21 2.66 1.34 31.47
N VAL A 22 2.65 0.01 31.29
CA VAL A 22 2.03 -0.67 30.14
C VAL A 22 0.61 -1.06 30.52
N PRO A 23 -0.40 -0.90 29.63
CA PRO A 23 -1.76 -1.38 29.88
C PRO A 23 -1.79 -2.88 30.19
N ALA A 24 -2.59 -3.28 31.17
CA ALA A 24 -2.63 -4.66 31.69
C ALA A 24 -2.96 -5.71 30.60
N ALA A 25 -3.71 -5.32 29.57
CA ALA A 25 -4.04 -6.19 28.44
C ALA A 25 -2.81 -6.69 27.66
N TYR A 26 -1.70 -5.95 27.67
CA TYR A 26 -0.46 -6.37 27.00
C TYR A 26 0.39 -7.32 27.84
N HIS A 27 0.19 -7.42 29.16
CA HIS A 27 1.08 -8.21 30.02
C HIS A 27 1.16 -9.69 29.59
N PRO A 28 0.05 -10.43 29.44
CA PRO A 28 0.11 -11.83 29.00
C PRO A 28 0.66 -11.96 27.55
N LEU A 29 0.40 -10.98 26.69
CA LEU A 29 0.89 -10.97 25.32
C LEU A 29 2.42 -10.77 25.28
N LEU A 30 2.95 -9.87 26.09
CA LEU A 30 4.40 -9.68 26.26
C LEU A 30 5.08 -10.92 26.82
N ASP A 31 4.47 -11.57 27.85
CA ASP A 31 5.01 -12.80 28.39
C ASP A 31 5.07 -13.91 27.33
N ALA A 32 4.04 -14.05 26.52
CA ALA A 32 4.01 -15.02 25.42
C ALA A 32 5.03 -14.66 24.32
N ALA A 33 5.09 -13.39 23.90
CA ALA A 33 5.99 -12.94 22.85
C ALA A 33 7.47 -13.06 23.24
N LEU A 34 7.80 -12.91 24.53
CA LEU A 34 9.17 -12.94 25.05
C LEU A 34 9.58 -14.29 25.65
N ALA A 35 8.69 -15.29 25.70
CA ALA A 35 8.96 -16.57 26.32
C ALA A 35 10.19 -17.30 25.74
N ASP A 36 10.26 -17.38 24.41
CA ASP A 36 11.30 -18.06 23.64
C ASP A 36 12.24 -17.09 22.91
N CYS A 37 12.25 -15.81 23.34
CA CYS A 37 13.09 -14.79 22.71
C CYS A 37 14.49 -14.77 23.36
N PRO A 38 15.60 -15.00 22.59
CA PRO A 38 16.95 -14.98 23.14
C PRO A 38 17.33 -13.65 23.78
N ARG A 39 16.65 -12.57 23.41
CA ARG A 39 16.93 -11.19 23.86
C ARG A 39 15.86 -10.65 24.80
N ALA A 40 15.03 -11.53 25.38
CA ALA A 40 13.90 -11.11 26.23
C ALA A 40 14.27 -10.08 27.30
N ASP A 41 15.43 -10.25 27.99
CA ASP A 41 15.86 -9.33 29.02
C ASP A 41 16.26 -7.95 28.47
N SER A 42 16.92 -7.90 27.30
CA SER A 42 17.25 -6.63 26.63
C SER A 42 15.98 -5.89 26.17
N LEU A 43 14.98 -6.61 25.67
CA LEU A 43 13.69 -6.03 25.25
C LEU A 43 12.85 -5.55 26.46
N ARG A 44 12.89 -6.26 27.59
CA ARG A 44 12.30 -5.79 28.85
C ARG A 44 12.99 -4.54 29.38
N ALA A 45 14.33 -4.51 29.31
CA ALA A 45 15.08 -3.31 29.69
C ALA A 45 14.71 -2.11 28.79
N LEU A 46 14.67 -2.30 27.46
CA LEU A 46 14.21 -1.28 26.51
C LEU A 46 12.82 -0.75 26.86
N LEU A 47 11.86 -1.64 27.18
CA LEU A 47 10.51 -1.26 27.57
C LEU A 47 10.49 -0.42 28.85
N HIS A 48 11.32 -0.77 29.85
CA HIS A 48 11.46 0.01 31.08
C HIS A 48 12.14 1.37 30.89
N GLU A 49 13.12 1.46 29.98
CA GLU A 49 13.81 2.71 29.62
C GLU A 49 12.92 3.65 28.80
N THR A 50 11.92 3.10 28.10
CA THR A 50 10.97 3.88 27.29
C THR A 50 10.15 4.82 28.21
N PRO A 51 9.99 6.10 27.84
CA PRO A 51 9.15 7.03 28.59
C PRO A 51 7.75 6.46 28.85
N ARG A 52 7.21 6.70 30.03
CA ARG A 52 5.94 6.07 30.48
C ARG A 52 4.79 6.29 29.50
N ALA A 53 4.72 7.47 28.88
CA ALA A 53 3.68 7.82 27.89
C ALA A 53 3.81 7.03 26.58
N GLU A 54 4.99 6.46 26.28
CA GLU A 54 5.31 5.76 25.02
C GLU A 54 5.35 4.24 25.20
N ARG A 55 5.24 3.73 26.46
CA ARG A 55 5.38 2.30 26.76
C ARG A 55 4.33 1.43 26.13
N GLU A 56 3.11 1.92 25.94
CA GLU A 56 2.09 1.19 25.22
C GLU A 56 2.50 0.94 23.77
N GLY A 57 3.02 1.94 23.07
CA GLY A 57 3.52 1.78 21.71
C GLY A 57 4.71 0.83 21.63
N MET A 58 5.67 0.93 22.55
CA MET A 58 6.77 -0.04 22.61
C MET A 58 6.26 -1.46 22.85
N ALA A 59 5.33 -1.65 23.80
CA ALA A 59 4.71 -2.94 24.08
C ALA A 59 3.97 -3.49 22.86
N TYR A 60 3.23 -2.63 22.15
CA TYR A 60 2.52 -2.98 20.91
C TYR A 60 3.49 -3.54 19.87
N LEU A 61 4.61 -2.85 19.61
CA LEU A 61 5.62 -3.31 18.67
C LEU A 61 6.23 -4.65 19.10
N LEU A 62 6.65 -4.79 20.35
CA LEU A 62 7.27 -6.02 20.87
C LEU A 62 6.33 -7.23 20.80
N VAL A 63 5.03 -7.03 20.96
CA VAL A 63 4.03 -8.09 20.89
C VAL A 63 3.80 -8.55 19.46
N TRP A 64 3.63 -7.61 18.53
CA TRP A 64 3.14 -7.91 17.17
C TRP A 64 4.22 -7.95 16.08
N MET A 65 5.46 -7.52 16.38
CA MET A 65 6.54 -7.59 15.41
C MET A 65 6.86 -9.03 15.00
N PRO A 66 7.36 -9.26 13.77
CA PRO A 66 7.86 -10.55 13.34
C PRO A 66 8.89 -11.11 14.31
N ARG A 67 8.91 -12.45 14.47
CA ARG A 67 9.87 -13.10 15.36
C ARG A 67 11.32 -12.77 14.99
N GLY A 68 11.63 -12.77 13.68
CA GLY A 68 12.96 -12.40 13.20
C GLY A 68 13.41 -11.01 13.66
N ASP A 69 12.52 -10.03 13.58
CA ASP A 69 12.78 -8.67 14.06
C ASP A 69 12.98 -8.64 15.59
N ARG A 70 12.14 -9.38 16.31
CA ARG A 70 12.24 -9.48 17.78
C ARG A 70 13.59 -10.06 18.22
N ASP A 71 14.09 -11.02 17.47
CA ASP A 71 15.34 -11.72 17.78
C ASP A 71 16.59 -10.92 17.36
N THR A 72 16.51 -10.05 16.33
CA THR A 72 17.71 -9.46 15.71
C THR A 72 17.71 -7.94 15.56
N MET A 73 16.54 -7.28 15.53
CA MET A 73 16.45 -5.84 15.28
C MET A 73 17.23 -5.02 16.32
N ARG A 74 17.93 -3.99 15.87
CA ARG A 74 18.67 -3.07 16.75
C ARG A 74 17.71 -2.35 17.70
N LEU A 75 18.08 -2.27 18.97
CA LEU A 75 17.25 -1.64 20.02
C LEU A 75 17.15 -0.13 19.86
N ASP A 76 18.17 0.52 19.31
CA ASP A 76 18.16 1.94 19.01
C ASP A 76 17.15 2.29 17.88
N LEU A 77 16.98 1.43 16.88
CA LEU A 77 15.92 1.59 15.85
C LEU A 77 14.52 1.56 16.48
N LEU A 78 14.26 0.64 17.40
CA LEU A 78 12.98 0.59 18.11
C LEU A 78 12.75 1.83 18.95
N ARG A 79 13.80 2.27 19.68
CA ARG A 79 13.74 3.46 20.55
C ARG A 79 13.45 4.72 19.73
N GLU A 80 14.21 4.95 18.67
CA GLU A 80 14.01 6.13 17.82
C GLU A 80 12.67 6.11 17.11
N ASN A 81 12.24 4.93 16.59
CA ASN A 81 10.96 4.80 15.93
C ASN A 81 9.80 5.19 16.85
N VAL A 82 9.76 4.67 18.07
CA VAL A 82 8.74 5.01 19.07
C VAL A 82 8.78 6.49 19.42
N ALA A 83 9.98 7.00 19.75
CA ALA A 83 10.15 8.40 20.16
C ALA A 83 9.65 9.38 19.09
N TYR A 84 10.01 9.18 17.81
CA TYR A 84 9.58 10.07 16.73
C TYR A 84 8.10 9.89 16.35
N ALA A 85 7.53 8.68 16.47
CA ALA A 85 6.10 8.48 16.27
C ALA A 85 5.26 9.22 17.34
N TYR A 86 5.66 9.13 18.61
CA TYR A 86 4.99 9.85 19.70
C TYR A 86 5.25 11.35 19.64
N ARG A 87 6.42 11.78 19.16
CA ARG A 87 6.69 13.18 18.87
C ARG A 87 5.75 13.72 17.80
N ALA A 88 5.56 13.01 16.68
CA ALA A 88 4.59 13.37 15.65
C ALA A 88 3.17 13.45 16.24
N ARG A 89 2.80 12.50 17.11
CA ARG A 89 1.50 12.51 17.79
C ARG A 89 1.32 13.74 18.68
N ALA A 90 2.36 14.17 19.39
CA ALA A 90 2.31 15.34 20.26
C ALA A 90 2.29 16.67 19.47
N GLU A 91 2.90 16.70 18.30
CA GLU A 91 3.10 17.93 17.50
C GLU A 91 1.97 18.19 16.51
N TYR A 92 1.44 17.14 15.83
CA TYR A 92 0.47 17.32 14.76
C TYR A 92 -0.97 17.14 15.23
N PRO A 93 -1.86 18.14 15.03
CA PRO A 93 -3.26 18.08 15.48
C PRO A 93 -4.04 16.88 14.91
N TRP A 94 -3.79 16.53 13.64
CA TRP A 94 -4.44 15.39 12.99
C TRP A 94 -4.03 14.05 13.61
N THR A 95 -2.79 13.92 14.09
CA THR A 95 -2.33 12.69 14.76
C THR A 95 -2.85 12.60 16.18
N GLN A 96 -2.99 13.74 16.89
CA GLN A 96 -3.60 13.79 18.22
C GLN A 96 -5.05 13.32 18.21
N ALA A 97 -5.79 13.62 17.14
CA ALA A 97 -7.20 13.26 16.98
C ALA A 97 -7.42 11.78 16.63
N LEU A 98 -6.37 11.03 16.29
CA LEU A 98 -6.50 9.62 15.89
C LEU A 98 -6.92 8.72 17.07
N PRO A 99 -7.80 7.73 16.83
CA PRO A 99 -7.98 6.61 17.75
C PRO A 99 -6.66 5.90 18.02
N ASP A 100 -6.43 5.45 19.27
CA ASP A 100 -5.20 4.75 19.65
C ASP A 100 -4.93 3.52 18.75
N SER A 101 -5.98 2.78 18.39
CA SER A 101 -5.87 1.62 17.50
C SER A 101 -5.33 1.98 16.11
N ILE A 102 -5.69 3.13 15.57
CA ILE A 102 -5.19 3.63 14.27
C ILE A 102 -3.76 4.12 14.43
N PHE A 103 -3.47 4.91 15.47
CA PHE A 103 -2.10 5.36 15.71
C PHE A 103 -1.14 4.18 15.87
N LEU A 104 -1.49 3.19 16.69
CA LEU A 104 -0.64 2.04 16.99
C LEU A 104 -0.41 1.13 15.77
N ASN A 105 -1.41 0.96 14.90
CA ASN A 105 -1.30 0.04 13.77
C ASN A 105 -0.84 0.72 12.46
N GLU A 106 -1.09 2.02 12.27
CA GLU A 106 -0.94 2.68 10.98
C GLU A 106 0.05 3.86 10.99
N VAL A 107 0.45 4.37 12.17
CA VAL A 107 1.47 5.43 12.28
C VAL A 107 2.73 4.91 12.94
N LEU A 108 2.60 4.16 14.04
CA LEU A 108 3.71 3.68 14.85
C LEU A 108 4.62 2.65 14.17
N PRO A 109 4.18 1.72 13.32
CA PRO A 109 5.03 0.67 12.77
C PRO A 109 6.28 1.20 12.08
N TYR A 110 7.39 0.49 12.26
CA TYR A 110 8.72 0.82 11.75
C TYR A 110 8.96 0.32 10.32
N ALA A 111 8.04 -0.45 9.79
CA ALA A 111 8.12 -1.04 8.46
C ALA A 111 6.75 -1.05 7.77
N ALA A 112 6.76 -1.01 6.45
CA ALA A 112 5.57 -1.09 5.61
C ALA A 112 5.23 -2.54 5.22
N VAL A 113 6.25 -3.36 4.90
CA VAL A 113 6.16 -4.79 4.56
C VAL A 113 7.35 -5.56 5.19
N ASP A 114 8.19 -6.20 4.38
CA ASP A 114 9.35 -6.98 4.81
C ASP A 114 10.69 -6.38 4.36
N GLU A 115 10.72 -5.09 4.03
CA GLU A 115 11.93 -4.36 3.66
C GLU A 115 12.97 -4.39 4.79
N VAL A 116 14.25 -4.18 4.46
CA VAL A 116 15.32 -4.06 5.44
C VAL A 116 15.00 -2.96 6.45
N ARG A 117 15.17 -3.29 7.74
CA ARG A 117 14.92 -2.35 8.84
C ARG A 117 16.03 -1.32 8.93
N ASP A 118 15.76 -0.08 8.52
CA ASP A 118 16.70 1.03 8.58
C ASP A 118 16.20 2.21 9.41
N SER A 119 17.05 3.20 9.65
CA SER A 119 16.75 4.39 10.45
C SER A 119 16.16 5.50 9.58
N TRP A 120 15.00 5.25 8.94
CA TRP A 120 14.36 6.22 8.07
C TRP A 120 13.60 7.33 8.81
N ARG A 121 12.97 6.99 9.95
CA ARG A 121 11.99 7.87 10.60
C ARG A 121 12.53 9.23 11.06
N PRO A 122 13.72 9.35 11.69
CA PRO A 122 14.28 10.66 12.07
C PRO A 122 14.52 11.59 10.86
N ASP A 123 15.08 11.06 9.78
CA ASP A 123 15.34 11.82 8.55
C ASP A 123 14.02 12.25 7.89
N PHE A 124 13.07 11.34 7.74
CA PHE A 124 11.77 11.63 7.14
C PHE A 124 10.94 12.60 8.00
N TYR A 125 11.01 12.47 9.33
CA TYR A 125 10.41 13.45 10.22
C TYR A 125 10.97 14.86 9.99
N ALA A 126 12.28 15.00 9.81
CA ALA A 126 12.90 16.30 9.50
C ALA A 126 12.53 16.83 8.12
N ARG A 127 12.51 15.96 7.08
CA ARG A 127 12.16 16.34 5.70
C ARG A 127 10.70 16.74 5.58
N PHE A 128 9.80 15.84 5.92
CA PHE A 128 8.36 16.02 5.73
C PHE A 128 7.72 16.89 6.81
N GLY A 129 8.30 16.95 8.02
CA GLY A 129 7.86 17.89 9.05
C GLY A 129 7.92 19.35 8.58
N ARG A 130 8.93 19.74 7.80
CA ARG A 130 9.00 21.08 7.19
C ARG A 130 7.89 21.30 6.17
N ARG A 131 7.48 20.26 5.46
CA ARG A 131 6.43 20.35 4.42
C ARG A 131 5.04 20.50 5.02
N VAL A 132 4.81 19.85 6.17
CA VAL A 132 3.50 19.88 6.85
C VAL A 132 3.37 20.95 7.93
N ALA A 133 4.42 21.71 8.24
CA ALA A 133 4.44 22.67 9.35
C ALA A 133 3.34 23.76 9.30
N GLY A 134 2.83 24.07 8.11
CA GLY A 134 1.75 25.05 7.92
C GLY A 134 0.37 24.45 7.70
N CYS A 135 0.26 23.12 7.69
CA CYS A 135 -0.99 22.43 7.41
C CYS A 135 -1.94 22.48 8.62
N ARG A 136 -3.22 22.64 8.35
CA ARG A 136 -4.27 22.76 9.37
C ARG A 136 -4.93 21.44 9.69
N ASP A 137 -4.95 20.53 8.73
CA ASP A 137 -5.60 19.22 8.83
C ASP A 137 -4.83 18.14 8.07
N LEU A 138 -5.32 16.90 8.20
CA LEU A 138 -4.70 15.71 7.62
C LEU A 138 -4.68 15.75 6.08
N ARG A 139 -5.71 16.29 5.43
CA ARG A 139 -5.80 16.35 3.97
C ARG A 139 -4.76 17.30 3.40
N GLU A 140 -4.60 18.48 4.02
CA GLU A 140 -3.53 19.42 3.64
C GLU A 140 -2.14 18.82 3.87
N ALA A 141 -1.93 18.10 4.99
CA ALA A 141 -0.67 17.44 5.28
C ALA A 141 -0.35 16.32 4.28
N LEU A 142 -1.35 15.51 3.93
CA LEU A 142 -1.22 14.46 2.90
C LEU A 142 -0.84 15.06 1.53
N ASP A 143 -1.54 16.11 1.11
CA ASP A 143 -1.24 16.80 -0.15
C ASP A 143 0.18 17.35 -0.17
N ALA A 144 0.62 17.96 0.94
CA ALA A 144 1.98 18.48 1.08
C ALA A 144 3.05 17.38 0.97
N VAL A 145 2.84 16.21 1.57
CA VAL A 145 3.74 15.05 1.45
C VAL A 145 3.74 14.53 0.02
N ASN A 146 2.57 14.25 -0.57
CA ASN A 146 2.46 13.68 -1.93
C ASN A 146 3.12 14.58 -2.99
N ARG A 147 2.93 15.90 -2.91
CA ARG A 147 3.56 16.85 -3.85
C ARG A 147 5.06 16.99 -3.68
N SER A 148 5.59 16.71 -2.50
CA SER A 148 7.00 16.93 -2.21
C SER A 148 7.85 15.67 -2.23
N ILE A 149 7.25 14.47 -2.18
CA ILE A 149 8.01 13.23 -1.96
C ILE A 149 9.08 12.99 -3.01
N VAL A 150 8.78 13.12 -4.29
CA VAL A 150 9.75 12.91 -5.38
C VAL A 150 10.96 13.83 -5.21
N ALA A 151 10.74 15.12 -4.95
CA ALA A 151 11.81 16.09 -4.76
C ALA A 151 12.59 15.90 -3.44
N GLU A 152 11.95 15.34 -2.39
CA GLU A 152 12.62 15.12 -1.10
C GLU A 152 13.48 13.85 -1.07
N VAL A 153 13.10 12.81 -1.81
CA VAL A 153 13.83 11.51 -1.78
C VAL A 153 14.60 11.24 -3.06
N GLU A 154 14.28 11.93 -4.18
CA GLU A 154 14.95 11.80 -5.48
C GLU A 154 14.99 10.36 -6.01
N VAL A 155 13.85 9.62 -5.88
CA VAL A 155 13.72 8.23 -6.30
C VAL A 155 12.67 8.11 -7.39
N GLU A 156 12.99 7.40 -8.46
CA GLU A 156 12.12 7.17 -9.59
C GLU A 156 11.86 5.68 -9.82
N TYR A 157 10.72 5.36 -10.45
CA TYR A 157 10.45 3.98 -10.86
C TYR A 157 11.49 3.50 -11.88
N ASN A 158 12.12 2.36 -11.61
CA ASN A 158 13.05 1.78 -12.54
C ASN A 158 13.17 0.26 -12.36
N THR A 159 13.15 -0.48 -13.46
CA THR A 159 13.29 -1.93 -13.46
C THR A 159 14.70 -2.43 -13.19
N ALA A 160 15.71 -1.56 -13.30
CA ALA A 160 17.12 -1.86 -13.00
C ALA A 160 17.48 -1.83 -11.50
N ARG A 161 16.50 -1.55 -10.61
CA ARG A 161 16.69 -1.62 -9.15
C ARG A 161 17.21 -2.99 -8.70
N GLU A 162 17.93 -3.00 -7.57
CA GLU A 162 18.55 -4.24 -7.05
C GLU A 162 17.53 -5.30 -6.59
N LYS A 163 16.40 -4.89 -5.98
CA LYS A 163 15.34 -5.78 -5.52
C LYS A 163 13.96 -5.10 -5.48
N THR A 164 12.91 -5.87 -5.28
CA THR A 164 11.52 -5.35 -5.29
C THR A 164 11.21 -4.55 -4.03
N ASN A 165 11.47 -5.09 -2.84
CA ASN A 165 11.13 -4.55 -1.52
C ASN A 165 12.27 -3.74 -0.90
N GLN A 166 12.78 -2.74 -1.65
CA GLN A 166 13.82 -1.87 -1.13
C GLN A 166 13.34 -1.03 0.04
N SER A 167 14.19 -0.89 1.07
CA SER A 167 13.98 0.05 2.15
C SER A 167 14.19 1.50 1.68
N PRO A 168 13.78 2.52 2.47
CA PRO A 168 14.07 3.91 2.14
C PRO A 168 15.55 4.19 1.85
N ALA A 169 16.46 3.71 2.69
CA ALA A 169 17.89 3.90 2.49
C ALA A 169 18.41 3.24 1.21
N GLU A 170 17.94 2.03 0.87
CA GLU A 170 18.30 1.33 -0.36
C GLU A 170 17.79 2.06 -1.60
N SER A 171 16.55 2.52 -1.58
CA SER A 171 15.91 3.25 -2.69
C SER A 171 16.59 4.59 -2.94
N MET A 172 16.81 5.39 -1.90
CA MET A 172 17.48 6.69 -2.00
C MET A 172 18.94 6.57 -2.44
N ARG A 173 19.66 5.54 -1.99
CA ARG A 173 21.04 5.28 -2.45
C ARG A 173 21.12 5.00 -3.94
N GLN A 174 20.12 4.32 -4.49
CA GLN A 174 20.07 3.93 -5.89
C GLN A 174 19.37 4.96 -6.79
N HIS A 175 18.64 5.92 -6.21
CA HIS A 175 17.72 6.82 -6.91
C HIS A 175 16.68 6.09 -7.77
N MET A 176 16.40 4.83 -7.43
CA MET A 176 15.44 4.00 -8.17
C MET A 176 14.76 2.97 -7.26
N ALA A 177 13.52 2.65 -7.58
CA ALA A 177 12.74 1.62 -6.89
C ALA A 177 11.70 0.97 -7.80
N SER A 178 11.07 -0.11 -7.32
CA SER A 178 9.85 -0.68 -7.88
C SER A 178 8.61 0.08 -7.36
N CYS A 179 7.41 -0.26 -7.83
CA CYS A 179 6.16 0.20 -7.21
C CYS A 179 6.10 -0.15 -5.71
N THR A 180 6.63 -1.31 -5.30
CA THR A 180 6.75 -1.71 -3.89
C THR A 180 7.67 -0.76 -3.12
N GLY A 181 8.89 -0.50 -3.60
CA GLY A 181 9.83 0.40 -2.92
C GLY A 181 9.33 1.85 -2.88
N LEU A 182 8.67 2.33 -3.93
CA LEU A 182 8.03 3.65 -3.95
C LEU A 182 6.87 3.74 -2.93
N SER A 183 6.08 2.67 -2.81
CA SER A 183 5.01 2.59 -1.81
C SER A 183 5.55 2.55 -0.38
N VAL A 184 6.67 1.85 -0.13
CA VAL A 184 7.37 1.87 1.16
C VAL A 184 7.82 3.28 1.51
N LEU A 185 8.48 3.99 0.58
CA LEU A 185 8.89 5.39 0.77
C LEU A 185 7.71 6.29 1.15
N LEU A 186 6.58 6.16 0.45
CA LEU A 186 5.40 6.99 0.71
C LEU A 186 4.74 6.64 2.06
N VAL A 187 4.58 5.36 2.40
CA VAL A 187 4.07 4.94 3.71
C VAL A 187 4.91 5.53 4.84
N ASP A 188 6.24 5.43 4.74
CA ASP A 188 7.15 5.90 5.76
C ASP A 188 7.18 7.44 5.85
N ALA A 189 7.10 8.15 4.72
CA ALA A 189 6.97 9.60 4.70
C ALA A 189 5.67 10.09 5.37
N LEU A 190 4.55 9.44 5.06
CA LEU A 190 3.26 9.72 5.67
C LEU A 190 3.26 9.44 7.18
N ARG A 191 3.78 8.28 7.60
CA ARG A 191 3.91 7.92 9.01
C ARG A 191 4.82 8.88 9.78
N ALA A 192 5.90 9.36 9.16
CA ALA A 192 6.76 10.37 9.76
C ALA A 192 6.05 11.71 9.97
N ALA A 193 5.16 12.09 9.08
CA ALA A 193 4.28 13.25 9.20
C ALA A 193 3.04 13.00 10.07
N GLY A 194 2.97 11.87 10.79
CA GLY A 194 1.85 11.51 11.65
C GLY A 194 0.55 11.16 10.92
N ILE A 195 0.63 10.86 9.64
CA ILE A 195 -0.52 10.47 8.80
C ILE A 195 -0.64 8.95 8.82
N PRO A 196 -1.81 8.38 9.20
CA PRO A 196 -1.98 6.94 9.23
C PRO A 196 -2.03 6.37 7.82
N ALA A 197 -1.05 5.51 7.51
CA ALA A 197 -0.86 4.93 6.19
C ALA A 197 -0.46 3.45 6.29
N ARG A 198 -0.90 2.69 5.29
CA ARG A 198 -0.53 1.29 5.14
C ARG A 198 -0.25 0.93 3.68
N PHE A 199 0.55 -0.07 3.50
CA PHE A 199 0.85 -0.64 2.20
C PHE A 199 -0.35 -1.44 1.68
N ALA A 200 -0.67 -1.30 0.40
CA ALA A 200 -1.69 -2.07 -0.29
C ALA A 200 -1.19 -2.55 -1.64
N GLY A 201 -1.83 -3.58 -2.19
CA GLY A 201 -1.46 -4.11 -3.49
C GLY A 201 -2.22 -5.37 -3.86
N THR A 202 -1.97 -5.84 -5.08
CA THR A 202 -2.44 -7.12 -5.60
C THR A 202 -1.28 -7.99 -6.06
N PRO A 203 -1.28 -9.30 -5.80
CA PRO A 203 -0.24 -10.20 -6.32
C PRO A 203 -0.33 -10.39 -7.83
N ALA A 204 -1.53 -10.30 -8.40
CA ALA A 204 -1.77 -10.30 -9.84
C ALA A 204 -3.04 -9.53 -10.18
N TRP A 205 -3.05 -8.83 -11.30
CA TRP A 205 -4.28 -8.28 -11.86
C TRP A 205 -5.22 -9.38 -12.33
N HIS A 206 -6.51 -9.11 -12.38
CA HIS A 206 -7.55 -10.03 -12.79
C HIS A 206 -7.31 -10.72 -14.16
N ASP A 207 -6.40 -10.20 -14.97
CA ASP A 207 -6.03 -10.66 -16.30
C ASP A 207 -4.56 -11.13 -16.43
N ASP A 208 -3.90 -11.39 -15.31
CA ASP A 208 -2.52 -11.89 -15.20
C ASP A 208 -1.43 -10.98 -15.82
N ARG A 209 -1.69 -9.67 -15.98
CA ARG A 209 -0.70 -8.72 -16.53
C ARG A 209 0.45 -8.38 -15.58
N GLY A 210 0.45 -8.89 -14.37
CA GLY A 210 1.42 -8.59 -13.33
C GLY A 210 0.76 -8.11 -12.04
N ASN A 211 1.55 -7.48 -11.18
CA ASN A 211 1.15 -7.01 -9.87
C ASN A 211 1.34 -5.49 -9.74
N HIS A 212 0.74 -4.91 -8.74
CA HIS A 212 0.99 -3.51 -8.37
C HIS A 212 0.90 -3.29 -6.87
N SER A 213 1.57 -2.23 -6.40
CA SER A 213 1.57 -1.80 -5.01
C SER A 213 1.35 -0.30 -4.91
N TRP A 214 0.57 0.11 -3.91
CA TRP A 214 0.23 1.50 -3.62
C TRP A 214 0.04 1.73 -2.13
N VAL A 215 -0.54 2.85 -1.74
CA VAL A 215 -0.72 3.24 -0.33
C VAL A 215 -2.17 3.52 -0.03
N GLU A 216 -2.64 3.05 1.12
CA GLU A 216 -3.90 3.47 1.72
C GLU A 216 -3.65 4.38 2.91
N VAL A 217 -4.50 5.40 3.06
CA VAL A 217 -4.48 6.39 4.13
C VAL A 217 -5.82 6.44 4.84
N TRP A 218 -5.79 6.59 6.19
CA TRP A 218 -7.00 6.69 7.00
C TRP A 218 -7.37 8.16 7.22
N ILE A 219 -8.51 8.57 6.68
CA ILE A 219 -9.00 9.96 6.76
C ILE A 219 -10.48 9.95 7.12
N ASP A 220 -10.87 10.77 8.09
CA ASP A 220 -12.28 10.98 8.47
C ASP A 220 -13.06 9.69 8.81
N GLY A 221 -12.37 8.66 9.29
CA GLY A 221 -12.98 7.39 9.67
C GLY A 221 -13.00 6.33 8.56
N GLU A 222 -12.44 6.61 7.40
CA GLU A 222 -12.46 5.76 6.22
C GLU A 222 -11.06 5.57 5.60
N TRP A 223 -10.90 4.49 4.84
CA TRP A 223 -9.71 4.25 4.05
C TRP A 223 -9.87 4.83 2.65
N HIS A 224 -8.85 5.58 2.22
CA HIS A 224 -8.68 6.10 0.88
C HIS A 224 -7.37 5.56 0.31
N PHE A 225 -7.20 5.58 -1.02
CA PHE A 225 -5.91 5.22 -1.59
C PHE A 225 -5.25 6.40 -2.32
N THR A 226 -3.93 6.32 -2.40
CA THR A 226 -3.03 7.21 -3.14
C THR A 226 -1.81 6.43 -3.61
N GLU A 227 -0.99 7.00 -4.46
CA GLU A 227 0.29 6.41 -4.86
C GLU A 227 1.39 7.47 -4.97
N TYR A 228 2.64 7.02 -5.17
CA TYR A 228 3.83 7.86 -5.10
C TYR A 228 3.83 9.04 -6.08
N TYR A 229 3.33 8.87 -7.30
CA TYR A 229 3.24 9.92 -8.32
C TYR A 229 1.88 10.60 -8.37
N CYS A 230 0.96 10.21 -7.52
CA CYS A 230 -0.41 10.68 -7.61
C CYS A 230 -0.52 12.15 -7.22
N PRO A 231 -1.13 13.00 -8.03
CA PRO A 231 -1.59 14.31 -7.58
C PRO A 231 -2.67 14.12 -6.50
N PRO A 232 -3.07 15.19 -5.78
CA PRO A 232 -3.83 15.13 -4.54
C PRO A 232 -5.23 14.51 -4.59
N ALA A 233 -5.64 13.94 -5.71
CA ALA A 233 -6.92 13.25 -5.83
C ALA A 233 -6.83 11.86 -5.18
N LEU A 234 -7.47 11.71 -4.02
CA LEU A 234 -7.67 10.41 -3.40
C LEU A 234 -8.63 9.56 -4.23
N ASP A 235 -8.46 8.24 -4.14
CA ASP A 235 -9.35 7.26 -4.78
C ASP A 235 -9.42 7.40 -6.31
N ALA A 236 -8.40 7.99 -6.91
CA ALA A 236 -8.26 8.16 -8.35
C ALA A 236 -6.85 7.78 -8.78
N ALA A 237 -6.72 6.71 -9.56
CA ALA A 237 -5.47 6.29 -10.19
C ALA A 237 -5.77 5.37 -11.38
N TRP A 238 -4.81 5.26 -12.28
CA TRP A 238 -4.87 4.44 -13.49
C TRP A 238 -5.25 2.97 -13.23
N PHE A 239 -4.87 2.44 -12.06
CA PHE A 239 -5.08 1.04 -11.68
C PHE A 239 -6.47 0.76 -11.06
N LEU A 240 -7.26 1.76 -10.72
CA LEU A 240 -8.56 1.54 -10.09
C LEU A 240 -9.51 0.66 -10.94
N PRO A 241 -9.56 0.80 -12.28
CA PRO A 241 -10.36 -0.12 -13.10
C PRO A 241 -9.94 -1.59 -12.98
N ASP A 242 -8.65 -1.87 -12.81
CA ASP A 242 -8.12 -3.23 -12.65
C ASP A 242 -8.40 -3.75 -11.23
N ALA A 243 -8.15 -2.96 -10.21
CA ALA A 243 -8.48 -3.29 -8.83
C ALA A 243 -9.98 -3.50 -8.61
N GLY A 244 -10.81 -2.69 -9.29
CA GLY A 244 -12.28 -2.81 -9.26
C GLY A 244 -12.83 -4.03 -9.99
N ARG A 245 -12.03 -4.71 -10.80
CA ARG A 245 -12.38 -5.96 -11.48
C ARG A 245 -11.85 -7.20 -10.77
N ALA A 246 -11.22 -7.06 -9.59
CA ALA A 246 -10.75 -8.20 -8.80
C ALA A 246 -11.89 -9.21 -8.59
N PRO A 247 -11.73 -10.49 -8.99
CA PRO A 247 -12.79 -11.49 -8.88
C PRO A 247 -13.13 -11.76 -7.40
N GLU A 248 -14.40 -11.95 -7.11
CA GLU A 248 -14.84 -12.26 -5.76
C GLU A 248 -14.39 -13.68 -5.36
N GLY A 249 -13.77 -13.79 -4.17
CA GLY A 249 -13.35 -15.07 -3.63
C GLY A 249 -12.11 -15.68 -4.31
N ASP A 250 -11.40 -14.92 -5.14
CA ASP A 250 -10.15 -15.36 -5.76
C ASP A 250 -8.93 -14.70 -5.08
N PRO A 251 -8.22 -15.42 -4.19
CA PRO A 251 -7.07 -14.86 -3.47
C PRO A 251 -5.88 -14.49 -4.37
N ALA A 252 -5.78 -15.08 -5.56
CA ALA A 252 -4.67 -14.81 -6.47
C ALA A 252 -4.77 -13.43 -7.12
N HIS A 253 -5.99 -12.90 -7.26
CA HIS A 253 -6.29 -11.63 -7.90
C HIS A 253 -6.91 -10.60 -6.95
N ALA A 254 -6.96 -10.92 -5.65
CA ALA A 254 -7.53 -10.02 -4.65
C ALA A 254 -6.60 -8.83 -4.34
N VAL A 255 -7.19 -7.75 -3.88
CA VAL A 255 -6.48 -6.59 -3.34
C VAL A 255 -6.32 -6.76 -1.84
N TYR A 256 -5.10 -6.64 -1.37
CA TYR A 256 -4.76 -6.76 0.05
C TYR A 256 -4.23 -5.46 0.60
N ALA A 257 -4.50 -5.21 1.89
CA ALA A 257 -3.85 -4.17 2.66
C ALA A 257 -3.08 -4.79 3.84
N VAL A 258 -1.89 -4.26 4.12
CA VAL A 258 -1.04 -4.72 5.22
C VAL A 258 -1.60 -4.26 6.57
N SER A 259 -1.40 -5.07 7.59
CA SER A 259 -1.62 -4.73 8.99
C SER A 259 -0.41 -5.17 9.82
N PHE A 260 0.03 -4.33 10.74
CA PHE A 260 1.10 -4.73 11.66
C PHE A 260 0.59 -5.75 12.69
N ARG A 261 -0.68 -5.64 13.09
CA ARG A 261 -1.35 -6.59 13.96
C ARG A 261 -1.91 -7.77 13.17
N PRO A 262 -1.90 -9.00 13.72
CA PRO A 262 -2.50 -10.17 13.10
C PRO A 262 -3.97 -9.96 12.69
N THR A 263 -4.31 -10.36 11.46
CA THR A 263 -5.66 -10.26 10.88
C THR A 263 -6.29 -11.64 10.63
N GLY A 264 -5.52 -12.71 10.83
CA GLY A 264 -5.90 -14.07 10.42
C GLY A 264 -5.49 -14.40 8.98
N GLY A 265 -5.03 -13.41 8.19
CA GLY A 265 -4.50 -13.57 6.84
C GLY A 265 -3.09 -12.97 6.71
N TYR A 266 -2.50 -13.18 5.54
CA TYR A 266 -1.17 -12.65 5.20
C TYR A 266 -1.21 -11.87 3.91
N PHE A 267 -0.32 -10.88 3.78
CA PHE A 267 -0.13 -10.16 2.53
C PHE A 267 0.64 -11.05 1.55
N PRO A 268 0.15 -11.29 0.33
CA PRO A 268 0.81 -12.15 -0.66
C PRO A 268 1.95 -11.39 -1.35
N MET A 269 3.17 -11.60 -0.87
CA MET A 269 4.36 -10.99 -1.44
C MET A 269 4.86 -11.76 -2.66
N VAL A 270 4.79 -11.19 -3.85
CA VAL A 270 5.26 -11.82 -5.11
C VAL A 270 6.77 -12.08 -5.14
N TRP A 271 7.55 -11.34 -4.36
CA TRP A 271 9.00 -11.54 -4.18
C TRP A 271 9.36 -12.55 -3.09
N SER A 272 8.35 -13.00 -2.31
CA SER A 272 8.51 -13.95 -1.20
C SER A 272 7.23 -14.74 -0.93
N GLU A 273 6.76 -15.49 -1.92
CA GLU A 273 5.44 -16.15 -1.94
C GLU A 273 5.16 -17.06 -0.73
N ARG A 274 6.21 -17.64 -0.14
CA ARG A 274 6.10 -18.54 1.02
C ARG A 274 6.09 -17.82 2.36
N SER A 275 6.41 -16.53 2.39
CA SER A 275 6.44 -15.76 3.64
C SER A 275 5.04 -15.67 4.26
N ARG A 276 5.02 -15.71 5.59
CA ARG A 276 3.83 -15.52 6.43
C ARG A 276 4.13 -14.55 7.58
N GLU A 277 5.08 -13.64 7.34
CA GLU A 277 5.52 -12.67 8.34
C GLU A 277 4.75 -11.36 8.29
N VAL A 278 4.21 -10.99 7.12
CA VAL A 278 3.44 -9.76 6.93
C VAL A 278 1.95 -10.10 6.94
N HIS A 279 1.23 -9.58 7.93
CA HIS A 279 -0.22 -9.76 8.01
C HIS A 279 -0.93 -8.89 7.00
N GLY A 280 -2.04 -9.40 6.44
CA GLY A 280 -2.83 -8.70 5.44
C GLY A 280 -4.32 -8.99 5.58
N VAL A 281 -5.12 -8.12 5.03
CA VAL A 281 -6.57 -8.26 4.94
C VAL A 281 -7.00 -8.04 3.49
N ASP A 282 -7.91 -8.88 2.99
CA ASP A 282 -8.55 -8.70 1.69
C ASP A 282 -9.48 -7.48 1.74
N VAL A 283 -9.19 -6.50 0.90
CA VAL A 283 -9.94 -5.24 0.76
C VAL A 283 -10.59 -5.09 -0.62
N SER A 284 -10.58 -6.13 -1.44
CA SER A 284 -11.06 -6.13 -2.83
C SER A 284 -12.48 -5.58 -2.97
N ARG A 285 -13.38 -5.90 -2.01
CA ARG A 285 -14.75 -5.42 -2.04
C ARG A 285 -14.81 -3.89 -2.10
N ARG A 286 -13.99 -3.19 -1.30
CA ARG A 286 -13.98 -1.74 -1.29
C ARG A 286 -13.59 -1.16 -2.66
N TYR A 287 -12.59 -1.75 -3.33
CA TYR A 287 -12.20 -1.31 -4.68
C TYR A 287 -13.26 -1.60 -5.72
N ARG A 288 -13.94 -2.74 -5.64
CA ARG A 288 -15.08 -3.05 -6.51
C ARG A 288 -16.21 -2.05 -6.35
N ASP A 289 -16.61 -1.80 -5.09
CA ASP A 289 -17.72 -0.88 -4.76
C ASP A 289 -17.37 0.55 -5.20
N LEU A 290 -16.15 1.01 -4.93
CA LEU A 290 -15.64 2.32 -5.32
C LEU A 290 -15.63 2.50 -6.86
N TYR A 291 -15.08 1.53 -7.58
CA TYR A 291 -15.02 1.58 -9.04
C TYR A 291 -16.44 1.59 -9.64
N ALA A 292 -17.32 0.74 -9.15
CA ALA A 292 -18.70 0.68 -9.60
C ALA A 292 -19.43 2.02 -9.41
N SER A 293 -19.28 2.65 -8.23
CA SER A 293 -19.85 3.97 -7.93
C SER A 293 -19.31 5.04 -8.89
N GLN A 294 -18.01 5.09 -9.11
CA GLN A 294 -17.40 6.06 -10.03
C GLN A 294 -17.85 5.85 -11.49
N VAL A 295 -18.02 4.60 -11.92
CA VAL A 295 -18.55 4.30 -13.26
C VAL A 295 -19.99 4.81 -13.39
N GLU A 296 -20.84 4.52 -12.41
CA GLU A 296 -22.24 4.98 -12.40
C GLU A 296 -22.34 6.51 -12.44
N GLU A 297 -21.56 7.20 -11.60
CA GLU A 297 -21.53 8.67 -11.55
C GLU A 297 -21.09 9.27 -12.89
N ARG A 298 -20.04 8.76 -13.52
CA ARG A 298 -19.51 9.25 -14.80
C ARG A 298 -20.47 9.01 -15.97
N LEU A 299 -21.15 7.86 -15.98
CA LEU A 299 -22.17 7.56 -16.96
C LEU A 299 -23.42 8.43 -16.77
N ALA A 300 -23.89 8.60 -15.54
CA ALA A 300 -25.04 9.46 -15.21
C ALA A 300 -24.76 10.93 -15.55
N ALA A 301 -23.54 11.41 -15.31
CA ALA A 301 -23.12 12.76 -15.71
C ALA A 301 -23.00 12.94 -17.23
N GLY A 302 -23.03 11.84 -18.00
CA GLY A 302 -22.89 11.88 -19.44
C GLY A 302 -21.52 12.35 -19.96
N THR A 303 -20.52 12.41 -19.09
CA THR A 303 -19.17 12.92 -19.41
C THR A 303 -18.24 11.86 -20.02
N HIS A 304 -18.54 10.58 -19.81
CA HIS A 304 -17.73 9.46 -20.27
C HIS A 304 -18.53 8.53 -21.20
N VAL A 305 -17.78 7.71 -21.94
CA VAL A 305 -18.33 6.69 -22.83
C VAL A 305 -17.44 5.45 -22.82
N GLU A 306 -18.05 4.29 -23.07
CA GLU A 306 -17.30 3.03 -23.22
C GLU A 306 -16.52 3.01 -24.52
N VAL A 307 -15.21 2.73 -24.42
CA VAL A 307 -14.32 2.54 -25.58
C VAL A 307 -13.77 1.13 -25.52
N GLY A 308 -14.07 0.35 -26.56
CA GLY A 308 -13.53 -0.99 -26.73
C GLY A 308 -12.17 -0.99 -27.39
N PHE A 309 -11.34 -2.00 -27.08
CA PHE A 309 -10.09 -2.25 -27.81
C PHE A 309 -9.99 -3.72 -28.20
N ARG A 310 -9.65 -3.99 -29.45
CA ARG A 310 -9.40 -5.33 -29.97
C ARG A 310 -8.03 -5.41 -30.59
N MET A 311 -7.35 -6.52 -30.43
CA MET A 311 -6.07 -6.81 -31.06
C MET A 311 -6.19 -7.97 -32.04
N PHE A 312 -5.67 -7.78 -33.27
CA PHE A 312 -5.58 -8.80 -34.26
C PHE A 312 -4.12 -9.02 -34.70
N ARG A 313 -3.89 -10.16 -35.39
CA ARG A 313 -2.57 -10.53 -35.89
C ARG A 313 -2.05 -9.52 -36.90
N ASP A 314 -2.88 -9.17 -37.86
CA ASP A 314 -2.58 -8.21 -38.93
C ASP A 314 -3.89 -7.67 -39.56
N ARG A 315 -3.78 -6.70 -40.44
CA ARG A 315 -4.95 -6.06 -41.10
C ARG A 315 -5.74 -7.00 -42.03
N ARG A 316 -5.11 -8.06 -42.57
CA ARG A 316 -5.75 -9.02 -43.44
C ARG A 316 -6.55 -10.07 -42.68
N HIS A 317 -6.12 -10.34 -41.45
CA HIS A 317 -6.70 -11.32 -40.54
C HIS A 317 -7.29 -10.59 -39.32
N ALA A 318 -8.45 -9.93 -39.53
CA ALA A 318 -9.14 -9.13 -38.50
C ALA A 318 -10.67 -9.37 -38.53
N VAL A 319 -11.11 -10.59 -38.87
CA VAL A 319 -12.53 -10.90 -39.13
C VAL A 319 -13.13 -11.84 -38.07
N GLN A 320 -12.37 -12.79 -37.55
CA GLN A 320 -12.90 -13.86 -36.71
C GLN A 320 -12.08 -14.03 -35.41
N SER A 321 -12.63 -14.74 -34.42
CA SER A 321 -11.97 -14.97 -33.14
C SER A 321 -10.57 -15.57 -33.29
N ALA A 322 -10.37 -16.49 -34.24
CA ALA A 322 -9.07 -17.13 -34.48
C ALA A 322 -7.96 -16.13 -34.92
N ASP A 323 -8.33 -14.95 -35.37
CA ASP A 323 -7.39 -13.91 -35.81
C ASP A 323 -6.96 -12.98 -34.63
N ARG A 324 -7.61 -13.10 -33.49
CA ARG A 324 -7.36 -12.25 -32.33
C ARG A 324 -6.05 -12.64 -31.65
N VAL A 325 -5.45 -11.65 -30.98
CA VAL A 325 -4.23 -11.83 -30.21
C VAL A 325 -4.46 -11.27 -28.81
N ALA A 326 -4.11 -12.05 -27.79
CA ALA A 326 -4.05 -11.57 -26.42
C ALA A 326 -2.76 -10.76 -26.22
N ALA A 327 -2.90 -9.46 -26.05
CA ALA A 327 -1.79 -8.52 -25.85
C ALA A 327 -2.12 -7.55 -24.72
N ASN A 328 -1.10 -7.11 -24.00
CA ASN A 328 -1.23 -6.06 -23.00
C ASN A 328 -1.35 -4.71 -23.71
N VAL A 329 -2.27 -3.87 -23.26
CA VAL A 329 -2.53 -2.54 -23.81
C VAL A 329 -2.67 -1.55 -22.68
N ASP A 330 -1.92 -0.46 -22.73
CA ASP A 330 -2.06 0.68 -21.83
C ASP A 330 -2.71 1.86 -22.56
N VAL A 331 -3.52 2.64 -21.85
CA VAL A 331 -4.24 3.79 -22.38
C VAL A 331 -3.74 5.06 -21.74
N PHE A 332 -3.43 6.06 -22.55
CA PHE A 332 -2.92 7.35 -22.12
C PHE A 332 -3.77 8.51 -22.64
N CYS A 333 -3.86 9.58 -21.84
CA CYS A 333 -4.34 10.89 -22.25
C CYS A 333 -3.16 11.88 -22.11
N GLY A 334 -2.52 12.24 -23.20
CA GLY A 334 -1.20 12.87 -23.15
C GLY A 334 -0.17 11.93 -22.51
N ASP A 335 0.48 12.38 -21.44
CA ASP A 335 1.46 11.58 -20.70
C ASP A 335 0.86 10.81 -19.51
N GLU A 336 -0.42 11.06 -19.18
CA GLU A 336 -1.11 10.44 -18.05
C GLU A 336 -1.68 9.08 -18.45
N GLN A 337 -1.30 8.02 -17.70
CA GLN A 337 -1.89 6.70 -17.84
C GLN A 337 -3.31 6.67 -17.25
N MET A 338 -4.27 6.26 -18.06
CA MET A 338 -5.70 6.21 -17.70
C MET A 338 -6.17 4.81 -17.34
N GLY A 339 -5.39 3.80 -17.67
CA GLY A 339 -5.70 2.40 -17.42
C GLY A 339 -4.90 1.46 -18.31
N GLY A 340 -5.22 0.19 -18.20
CA GLY A 340 -4.63 -0.86 -19.01
C GLY A 340 -5.51 -2.10 -19.03
N GLY A 341 -5.10 -3.13 -19.79
CA GLY A 341 -5.80 -4.39 -19.84
C GLY A 341 -5.17 -5.35 -20.82
N ARG A 342 -5.64 -6.59 -20.77
CA ARG A 342 -5.26 -7.62 -21.72
C ARG A 342 -6.39 -7.88 -22.72
N THR A 343 -6.09 -7.80 -23.98
CA THR A 343 -7.08 -8.11 -25.04
C THR A 343 -7.39 -9.60 -25.07
N ALA A 344 -8.60 -9.91 -25.50
CA ALA A 344 -9.02 -11.31 -25.69
C ALA A 344 -8.25 -11.97 -26.85
N GLY A 345 -7.89 -13.23 -26.66
CA GLY A 345 -7.15 -14.04 -27.62
C GLY A 345 -8.04 -14.89 -28.53
N PRO A 346 -7.45 -15.83 -29.30
CA PRO A 346 -8.13 -16.57 -30.36
C PRO A 346 -9.17 -17.58 -29.86
N ARG A 347 -9.18 -17.90 -28.56
CA ARG A 347 -10.14 -18.86 -27.97
C ARG A 347 -11.37 -18.20 -27.37
N GLN A 348 -11.39 -16.87 -27.31
CA GLN A 348 -12.45 -16.09 -26.69
C GLN A 348 -13.43 -15.58 -27.74
N ASP A 349 -14.67 -15.29 -27.31
CA ASP A 349 -15.71 -14.79 -28.19
C ASP A 349 -15.38 -13.41 -28.76
N MET A 350 -15.87 -13.10 -29.95
CA MET A 350 -15.68 -11.79 -30.59
C MET A 350 -16.30 -10.64 -29.80
N ASN A 351 -17.24 -10.92 -28.89
CA ASN A 351 -17.86 -9.94 -28.00
C ASN A 351 -17.03 -9.69 -26.75
N ASP A 352 -16.03 -10.53 -26.45
CA ASP A 352 -15.06 -10.28 -25.40
C ASP A 352 -14.11 -9.18 -25.83
N VAL A 353 -14.42 -7.94 -25.48
CA VAL A 353 -13.67 -6.74 -25.86
C VAL A 353 -13.08 -6.13 -24.61
N LEU A 354 -11.80 -5.80 -24.64
CA LEU A 354 -11.19 -4.98 -23.58
C LEU A 354 -11.87 -3.60 -23.59
N ARG A 355 -12.40 -3.17 -22.44
CA ARG A 355 -13.22 -1.95 -22.32
C ARG A 355 -12.62 -0.96 -21.35
N PHE A 356 -12.69 0.32 -21.73
CA PHE A 356 -12.29 1.45 -20.94
C PHE A 356 -13.45 2.45 -20.85
N LEU A 357 -13.63 3.10 -19.71
CA LEU A 357 -14.55 4.23 -19.58
C LEU A 357 -13.74 5.52 -19.71
N LEU A 358 -13.86 6.20 -20.84
CA LEU A 358 -13.05 7.35 -21.21
C LEU A 358 -13.88 8.63 -21.34
N GLU A 359 -13.28 9.76 -21.02
CA GLU A 359 -13.94 11.08 -21.08
C GLU A 359 -14.12 11.51 -22.54
N LYS A 360 -15.30 12.02 -22.85
CA LYS A 360 -15.68 12.52 -24.18
C LYS A 360 -14.89 13.77 -24.57
N GLY A 361 -14.62 13.93 -25.85
CA GLY A 361 -13.93 15.10 -26.40
C GLY A 361 -12.41 15.11 -26.20
N LYS A 362 -11.84 14.01 -25.66
CA LYS A 362 -10.40 13.85 -25.50
C LYS A 362 -9.84 12.86 -26.52
N THR A 363 -8.54 12.97 -26.77
CA THR A 363 -7.77 12.05 -27.59
C THR A 363 -6.98 11.12 -26.70
N TYR A 364 -7.03 9.83 -26.97
CA TYR A 364 -6.35 8.79 -26.21
C TYR A 364 -5.40 8.00 -27.10
N THR A 365 -4.26 7.61 -26.52
CA THR A 365 -3.25 6.77 -27.16
C THR A 365 -3.24 5.40 -26.48
N PHE A 366 -3.44 4.36 -27.27
CA PHE A 366 -3.36 2.95 -26.87
C PHE A 366 -1.99 2.44 -27.24
N ARG A 367 -1.19 2.04 -26.24
CA ARG A 367 0.20 1.57 -26.38
C ARG A 367 0.28 0.08 -26.14
N TYR A 368 1.01 -0.62 -26.98
CA TYR A 368 1.27 -2.06 -26.86
C TYR A 368 2.56 -2.44 -27.59
N GLU A 369 3.14 -3.57 -27.21
CA GLU A 369 4.26 -4.16 -27.95
C GLU A 369 3.73 -5.02 -29.11
N ASN A 370 4.27 -4.81 -30.31
CA ASN A 370 3.93 -5.64 -31.48
C ASN A 370 4.67 -6.99 -31.46
N ALA A 371 4.47 -7.83 -32.47
CA ALA A 371 5.09 -9.16 -32.54
C ALA A 371 6.64 -9.13 -32.61
N ARG A 372 7.25 -7.96 -32.87
CA ARG A 372 8.70 -7.76 -32.89
C ARG A 372 9.24 -7.18 -31.57
N GLY A 373 8.38 -6.96 -30.57
CA GLY A 373 8.73 -6.30 -29.32
C GLY A 373 8.92 -4.79 -29.46
N GLU A 374 8.39 -4.19 -30.51
CA GLU A 374 8.46 -2.74 -30.73
C GLU A 374 7.20 -2.09 -30.15
N LEU A 375 7.41 -0.97 -29.42
CA LEU A 375 6.30 -0.16 -28.91
C LEU A 375 5.50 0.43 -30.07
N THR A 376 4.21 0.13 -30.09
CA THR A 376 3.27 0.58 -31.12
C THR A 376 2.15 1.39 -30.47
N GLU A 377 1.69 2.42 -31.15
CA GLU A 377 0.65 3.33 -30.68
C GLU A 377 -0.51 3.43 -31.68
N VAL A 378 -1.73 3.42 -31.14
CA VAL A 378 -2.95 3.74 -31.91
C VAL A 378 -3.68 4.85 -31.18
N THR A 379 -3.97 5.94 -31.90
CA THR A 379 -4.66 7.10 -31.34
C THR A 379 -6.12 7.11 -31.78
N ALA A 380 -7.01 7.47 -30.85
CA ALA A 380 -8.44 7.64 -31.12
C ALA A 380 -8.99 8.88 -30.39
N GLU A 381 -9.79 9.66 -31.12
CA GLU A 381 -10.62 10.72 -30.52
C GLU A 381 -11.92 10.09 -30.01
N VAL A 382 -12.25 10.35 -28.75
CA VAL A 382 -13.43 9.79 -28.08
C VAL A 382 -14.60 10.77 -28.19
N GLY A 383 -15.56 10.42 -29.05
CA GLY A 383 -16.78 11.18 -29.26
C GLY A 383 -17.89 10.92 -28.24
N GLY A 384 -19.14 11.22 -28.62
CA GLY A 384 -20.31 11.01 -27.78
C GLY A 384 -20.81 9.56 -27.68
N GLU A 385 -20.46 8.72 -28.64
CA GLU A 385 -20.94 7.35 -28.78
C GLU A 385 -19.87 6.32 -28.51
N PRO A 386 -20.22 5.10 -28.03
CA PRO A 386 -19.28 3.99 -27.87
C PRO A 386 -18.54 3.66 -29.18
N VAL A 387 -17.24 3.44 -29.07
CA VAL A 387 -16.38 3.10 -30.22
C VAL A 387 -15.48 1.91 -29.87
N THR A 388 -15.10 1.13 -30.87
CA THR A 388 -14.08 0.08 -30.73
C THR A 388 -12.86 0.41 -31.58
N VAL A 389 -11.72 0.57 -30.93
CA VAL A 389 -10.42 0.77 -31.53
C VAL A 389 -9.79 -0.58 -31.85
N THR A 390 -9.04 -0.65 -32.94
CA THR A 390 -8.37 -1.89 -33.36
C THR A 390 -6.88 -1.69 -33.48
N GLY A 391 -6.12 -2.56 -32.77
CA GLY A 391 -4.68 -2.69 -32.90
C GLY A 391 -4.29 -3.91 -33.75
N TYR A 392 -3.05 -3.90 -34.24
CA TYR A 392 -2.48 -4.98 -35.07
C TYR A 392 -1.07 -5.30 -34.59
N MET A 393 -0.73 -6.59 -34.53
CA MET A 393 0.58 -7.08 -34.10
C MET A 393 1.66 -7.03 -35.20
N GLU A 394 1.32 -6.63 -36.42
CA GLU A 394 2.24 -6.48 -37.55
C GLU A 394 3.18 -5.28 -37.43
#